data_8a4db89a17856b0878bf5d13ffdacbff
#
_entry.id   8a4db89a17856b0878bf5d13ffdacbff
#
_cell.length_a   1.000
_cell.length_b   1.000
_cell.length_c   1.000
_cell.angle_alpha   90.00
_cell.angle_beta   90.00
_cell.angle_gamma   90.00
#
_symmetry.space_group_name_H-M   'P 1'
#
loop_
_entity.id
_entity.type
_entity.pdbx_description
1 polymer ?
#
loop_
_entity_poly.entity_id
_entity_poly.type
_entity_poly.pdbx_seq_one_letter_code
_entity_poly.pdbx_strand_id
1 'polypeptide(L)'
;MKRTSSAQKGQALLLTTLSLTVLIGMLGLAVDLGWGRFQHRIAQAAADSGAISAAAKALDTMGQNDAPNCSVNVSCQSATACPASGSLNTACLYAARNGFSSGGAAGRQTLLVAAGTGSAPANVPAVSDGIYWTQVTAGQSSPQSFSGVLGNTMLNVGVRATAAVVNSRCANRCFY
;
A
#
# COMPACT_ATOMS: atom_id res chain seq x y z
N MET A 1 3.77 40.77 57.20
CA MET A 1 4.29 39.53 56.57
C MET A 1 3.66 39.35 55.19
N LYS A 2 4.37 39.74 54.11
CA LYS A 2 3.92 39.58 52.71
C LYS A 2 5.10 39.20 51.87
N ARG A 3 5.55 37.91 51.93
CA ARG A 3 6.70 37.37 51.20
C ARG A 3 6.40 36.03 50.56
N THR A 4 5.33 35.91 49.78
CA THR A 4 5.00 34.65 49.08
C THR A 4 4.71 34.80 47.59
N SER A 5 4.73 36.01 47.03
CA SER A 5 4.26 36.25 45.65
C SER A 5 5.29 35.97 44.55
N SER A 6 6.59 36.06 44.81
CA SER A 6 7.61 35.90 43.78
C SER A 6 8.02 34.44 43.53
N ALA A 7 8.05 33.60 44.54
CA ALA A 7 8.36 32.17 44.43
C ALA A 7 7.26 31.40 43.66
N GLN A 8 5.99 31.75 43.85
CA GLN A 8 4.87 31.16 43.11
C GLN A 8 4.87 31.48 41.61
N LYS A 9 5.30 32.67 41.26
CA LYS A 9 5.41 33.11 39.84
C LYS A 9 6.48 32.33 39.10
N GLY A 10 7.62 32.01 39.70
CA GLY A 10 8.69 31.21 39.12
C GLY A 10 8.28 29.74 38.94
N GLN A 11 7.54 29.17 39.88
CA GLN A 11 7.04 27.77 39.80
C GLN A 11 5.98 27.62 38.69
N ALA A 12 5.08 28.59 38.54
CA ALA A 12 4.08 28.57 37.48
C ALA A 12 4.73 28.63 36.08
N LEU A 13 5.78 29.44 35.90
CA LEU A 13 6.50 29.57 34.63
C LEU A 13 7.21 28.24 34.27
N LEU A 14 7.81 27.56 35.22
CA LEU A 14 8.47 26.28 35.00
C LEU A 14 7.44 25.18 34.63
N LEU A 15 6.30 25.13 35.28
CA LEU A 15 5.23 24.18 34.95
C LEU A 15 4.62 24.44 33.59
N THR A 16 4.42 25.69 33.19
CA THR A 16 3.87 26.04 31.88
C THR A 16 4.86 25.71 30.75
N THR A 17 6.15 25.95 30.91
CA THR A 17 7.15 25.56 29.88
C THR A 17 7.25 24.06 29.74
N LEU A 18 7.24 23.31 30.84
CA LEU A 18 7.27 21.84 30.80
C LEU A 18 6.02 21.26 30.11
N SER A 19 4.83 21.76 30.48
CA SER A 19 3.59 21.29 29.86
C SER A 19 3.49 21.64 28.37
N LEU A 20 3.98 22.82 27.97
CA LEU A 20 4.02 23.22 26.56
C LEU A 20 4.91 22.29 25.73
N THR A 21 6.08 21.92 26.27
CA THR A 21 6.99 20.98 25.59
C THR A 21 6.36 19.61 25.37
N VAL A 22 5.65 19.09 26.37
CA VAL A 22 4.94 17.82 26.27
C VAL A 22 3.82 17.91 25.23
N LEU A 23 3.04 18.99 25.22
CA LEU A 23 1.96 19.19 24.24
C LEU A 23 2.49 19.26 22.80
N ILE A 24 3.58 20.02 22.58
CA ILE A 24 4.22 20.10 21.25
C ILE A 24 4.73 18.71 20.83
N GLY A 25 5.33 17.95 21.73
CA GLY A 25 5.79 16.58 21.44
C GLY A 25 4.64 15.65 21.05
N MET A 26 3.51 15.69 21.76
CA MET A 26 2.33 14.90 21.42
C MET A 26 1.71 15.31 20.07
N LEU A 27 1.62 16.60 19.78
CA LEU A 27 1.13 17.09 18.49
C LEU A 27 2.03 16.63 17.35
N GLY A 28 3.33 16.69 17.50
CA GLY A 28 4.29 16.21 16.50
C GLY A 28 4.12 14.73 16.21
N LEU A 29 3.97 13.91 17.26
CA LEU A 29 3.73 12.48 17.11
C LEU A 29 2.39 12.19 16.39
N ALA A 30 1.35 12.94 16.70
CA ALA A 30 0.05 12.81 16.03
C ALA A 30 0.12 13.12 14.54
N VAL A 31 0.90 14.14 14.15
CA VAL A 31 1.14 14.49 12.73
C VAL A 31 1.89 13.37 12.01
N ASP A 32 2.97 12.84 12.58
CA ASP A 32 3.74 11.76 11.97
C ASP A 32 2.91 10.48 11.79
N LEU A 33 2.12 10.11 12.79
CA LEU A 33 1.21 8.96 12.72
C LEU A 33 0.10 9.17 11.67
N GLY A 34 -0.47 10.36 11.61
CA GLY A 34 -1.48 10.73 10.60
C GLY A 34 -0.92 10.64 9.19
N TRP A 35 0.27 11.14 8.98
CA TRP A 35 0.98 11.05 7.70
C TRP A 35 1.27 9.60 7.30
N GLY A 36 1.76 8.78 8.23
CA GLY A 36 2.02 7.36 7.99
C GLY A 36 0.76 6.60 7.56
N ARG A 37 -0.37 6.83 8.23
CA ARG A 37 -1.66 6.23 7.85
C ARG A 37 -2.15 6.71 6.49
N PHE A 38 -1.96 7.96 6.16
CA PHE A 38 -2.30 8.52 4.85
C PHE A 38 -1.49 7.84 3.74
N GLN A 39 -0.18 7.73 3.91
CA GLN A 39 0.70 7.05 2.96
C GLN A 39 0.32 5.57 2.78
N HIS A 40 0.01 4.88 3.87
CA HIS A 40 -0.45 3.49 3.81
C HIS A 40 -1.73 3.34 2.98
N ARG A 41 -2.70 4.24 3.15
CA ARG A 41 -3.96 4.20 2.39
C ARG A 41 -3.75 4.46 0.90
N ILE A 42 -2.90 5.42 0.53
CA ILE A 42 -2.57 5.68 -0.88
C ILE A 42 -1.86 4.47 -1.49
N ALA A 43 -0.86 3.92 -0.81
CA ALA A 43 -0.16 2.74 -1.28
C ALA A 43 -1.12 1.55 -1.46
N GLN A 44 -2.05 1.33 -0.51
CA GLN A 44 -3.05 0.28 -0.61
C GLN A 44 -4.00 0.50 -1.80
N ALA A 45 -4.53 1.70 -1.98
CA ALA A 45 -5.38 2.03 -3.12
C ALA A 45 -4.66 1.81 -4.47
N ALA A 46 -3.38 2.16 -4.54
CA ALA A 46 -2.56 1.92 -5.72
C ALA A 46 -2.34 0.42 -5.97
N ALA A 47 -2.05 -0.35 -4.93
CA ALA A 47 -1.86 -1.80 -5.05
C ALA A 47 -3.17 -2.51 -5.45
N ASP A 48 -4.30 -2.16 -4.83
CA ASP A 48 -5.61 -2.74 -5.12
C ASP A 48 -6.03 -2.42 -6.57
N SER A 49 -5.95 -1.17 -6.98
CA SER A 49 -6.30 -0.76 -8.36
C SER A 49 -5.39 -1.42 -9.39
N GLY A 50 -4.11 -1.55 -9.09
CA GLY A 50 -3.13 -2.24 -9.93
C GLY A 50 -3.46 -3.73 -10.07
N ALA A 51 -3.69 -4.43 -8.97
CA ALA A 51 -4.00 -5.86 -8.99
C ALA A 51 -5.30 -6.14 -9.77
N ILE A 52 -6.37 -5.40 -9.48
CA ILE A 52 -7.66 -5.57 -10.15
C ILE A 52 -7.55 -5.27 -11.65
N SER A 53 -6.85 -4.20 -12.04
CA SER A 53 -6.72 -3.83 -13.44
C SER A 53 -5.90 -4.84 -14.25
N ALA A 54 -4.86 -5.42 -13.65
CA ALA A 54 -4.08 -6.49 -14.28
C ALA A 54 -4.91 -7.77 -14.44
N ALA A 55 -5.68 -8.16 -13.43
CA ALA A 55 -6.57 -9.30 -13.49
C ALA A 55 -7.68 -9.11 -14.56
N ALA A 56 -8.28 -7.92 -14.61
CA ALA A 56 -9.28 -7.58 -15.62
C ALA A 56 -8.70 -7.60 -17.04
N LYS A 57 -7.47 -7.07 -17.21
CA LYS A 57 -6.79 -7.13 -18.52
C LYS A 57 -6.44 -8.55 -18.93
N ALA A 58 -6.02 -9.39 -17.98
CA ALA A 58 -5.76 -10.79 -18.24
C ALA A 58 -7.04 -11.53 -18.64
N LEU A 59 -8.16 -11.29 -17.96
CA LEU A 59 -9.46 -11.85 -18.28
C LEU A 59 -9.93 -11.46 -19.70
N ASP A 60 -9.82 -10.18 -20.04
CA ASP A 60 -10.16 -9.67 -21.37
C ASP A 60 -9.32 -10.33 -22.48
N THR A 61 -8.05 -10.62 -22.18
CA THR A 61 -7.11 -11.24 -23.13
C THR A 61 -7.31 -12.75 -23.28
N MET A 62 -7.66 -13.45 -22.17
CA MET A 62 -7.90 -14.90 -22.19
C MET A 62 -9.22 -15.29 -22.89
N GLY A 63 -10.17 -14.36 -22.99
CA GLY A 63 -11.51 -14.68 -23.48
C GLY A 63 -12.39 -15.39 -22.44
N GLN A 64 -13.70 -15.43 -22.73
CA GLN A 64 -14.69 -15.93 -21.74
C GLN A 64 -14.72 -17.45 -21.60
N ASN A 65 -14.11 -18.19 -22.51
CA ASN A 65 -14.24 -19.66 -22.57
C ASN A 65 -12.94 -20.41 -22.27
N ASP A 66 -11.82 -19.71 -22.07
CA ASP A 66 -10.52 -20.34 -21.85
C ASP A 66 -10.22 -20.49 -20.37
N ALA A 67 -9.62 -21.64 -20.03
CA ALA A 67 -9.07 -21.82 -18.70
C ALA A 67 -7.94 -20.80 -18.46
N PRO A 68 -7.85 -20.21 -17.26
CA PRO A 68 -6.77 -19.30 -16.96
C PRO A 68 -5.40 -19.95 -17.16
N ASN A 69 -4.63 -19.42 -18.10
CA ASN A 69 -3.30 -19.91 -18.42
C ASN A 69 -2.31 -18.78 -18.65
N CYS A 70 -1.02 -19.09 -18.58
CA CYS A 70 0.04 -18.18 -18.95
C CYS A 70 0.23 -18.21 -20.48
N SER A 71 0.22 -17.05 -21.11
CA SER A 71 0.44 -16.91 -22.55
C SER A 71 1.30 -15.68 -22.83
N VAL A 72 1.63 -15.45 -24.10
CA VAL A 72 2.41 -14.26 -24.54
C VAL A 72 1.75 -12.95 -24.11
N ASN A 73 0.41 -12.92 -24.04
CA ASN A 73 -0.36 -11.74 -23.70
C ASN A 73 -0.84 -11.73 -22.24
N VAL A 74 -0.74 -12.86 -21.55
CA VAL A 74 -1.12 -13.04 -20.13
C VAL A 74 0.14 -13.41 -19.36
N SER A 75 0.75 -12.42 -18.77
CA SER A 75 2.05 -12.58 -18.09
C SER A 75 1.93 -13.47 -16.86
N CYS A 76 2.81 -14.46 -16.74
CA CYS A 76 3.08 -15.17 -15.49
C CYS A 76 4.53 -14.94 -15.11
N GLN A 77 4.74 -14.22 -14.03
CA GLN A 77 6.07 -13.85 -13.56
C GLN A 77 6.14 -13.85 -12.05
N SER A 78 7.28 -14.26 -11.51
CA SER A 78 7.63 -13.95 -10.12
C SER A 78 7.72 -12.43 -9.91
N ALA A 79 7.75 -12.01 -8.65
CA ALA A 79 7.79 -10.58 -8.31
C ALA A 79 8.92 -9.84 -9.04
N THR A 80 8.56 -8.89 -9.88
CA THR A 80 9.48 -8.12 -10.73
C THR A 80 9.07 -6.65 -10.77
N ALA A 81 9.98 -5.80 -11.22
CA ALA A 81 9.66 -4.42 -11.54
C ALA A 81 8.66 -4.36 -12.71
N CYS A 82 8.07 -3.19 -12.92
CA CYS A 82 7.06 -2.97 -13.97
C CYS A 82 7.55 -3.37 -15.36
N PRO A 83 6.92 -4.35 -16.02
CA PRO A 83 7.26 -4.70 -17.38
C PRO A 83 6.75 -3.65 -18.37
N ALA A 84 7.33 -3.63 -19.57
CA ALA A 84 6.97 -2.65 -20.61
C ALA A 84 5.62 -2.96 -21.31
N SER A 85 5.09 -4.19 -21.17
CA SER A 85 3.87 -4.64 -21.87
C SER A 85 3.15 -5.74 -21.08
N GLY A 86 1.98 -6.15 -21.57
CA GLY A 86 1.18 -7.23 -20.98
C GLY A 86 0.26 -6.79 -19.84
N SER A 87 -0.41 -7.75 -19.22
CA SER A 87 -1.37 -7.50 -18.13
C SER A 87 -0.71 -6.83 -16.92
N LEU A 88 0.53 -7.19 -16.61
CA LEU A 88 1.26 -6.61 -15.48
C LEU A 88 1.70 -5.16 -15.72
N ASN A 89 1.92 -4.74 -16.96
CA ASN A 89 2.09 -3.31 -17.28
C ASN A 89 0.85 -2.51 -16.90
N THR A 90 -0.33 -3.05 -17.18
CA THR A 90 -1.59 -2.40 -16.79
C THR A 90 -1.67 -2.17 -15.29
N ALA A 91 -1.19 -3.11 -14.46
CA ALA A 91 -1.08 -2.90 -13.03
C ALA A 91 -0.27 -1.64 -12.67
N CYS A 92 0.87 -1.50 -13.31
CA CYS A 92 1.77 -0.36 -13.06
C CYS A 92 1.16 0.98 -13.52
N LEU A 93 0.47 0.98 -14.67
CA LEU A 93 -0.21 2.18 -15.17
C LEU A 93 -1.31 2.65 -14.22
N TYR A 94 -2.10 1.72 -13.68
CA TYR A 94 -3.17 2.05 -12.73
C TYR A 94 -2.63 2.43 -11.35
N ALA A 95 -1.56 1.79 -10.88
CA ALA A 95 -0.87 2.22 -9.67
C ALA A 95 -0.32 3.65 -9.83
N ALA A 96 0.27 3.97 -10.99
CA ALA A 96 0.78 5.31 -11.28
C ALA A 96 -0.32 6.37 -11.32
N ARG A 97 -1.50 6.06 -11.85
CA ARG A 97 -2.69 6.94 -11.80
C ARG A 97 -3.15 7.24 -10.38
N ASN A 98 -2.89 6.34 -9.45
CA ASN A 98 -3.13 6.52 -8.02
C ASN A 98 -1.92 7.13 -7.28
N GLY A 99 -0.97 7.73 -8.01
CA GLY A 99 0.17 8.44 -7.43
C GLY A 99 1.32 7.54 -6.97
N PHE A 100 1.36 6.26 -7.39
CA PHE A 100 2.37 5.31 -6.97
C PHE A 100 3.11 4.68 -8.16
N SER A 101 4.38 5.02 -8.33
CA SER A 101 5.20 4.50 -9.44
C SER A 101 6.56 4.04 -8.92
N SER A 102 7.15 3.06 -9.60
CA SER A 102 8.52 2.62 -9.27
C SER A 102 9.50 3.78 -9.49
N GLY A 103 10.29 4.08 -8.45
CA GLY A 103 11.18 5.25 -8.46
C GLY A 103 10.48 6.59 -8.20
N GLY A 104 9.15 6.62 -8.01
CA GLY A 104 8.40 7.82 -7.65
C GLY A 104 8.78 8.38 -6.27
N ALA A 105 8.25 9.58 -5.94
CA ALA A 105 8.56 10.33 -4.72
C ALA A 105 10.08 10.43 -4.46
N ALA A 106 10.83 10.86 -5.48
CA ALA A 106 12.29 11.00 -5.45
C ALA A 106 13.04 9.68 -5.15
N GLY A 107 12.65 8.60 -5.82
CA GLY A 107 13.29 7.28 -5.70
C GLY A 107 12.89 6.47 -4.46
N ARG A 108 11.93 6.96 -3.68
CA ARG A 108 11.51 6.32 -2.42
C ARG A 108 10.30 5.39 -2.55
N GLN A 109 9.75 5.26 -3.75
CA GLN A 109 8.67 4.32 -4.03
C GLN A 109 9.20 3.09 -4.75
N THR A 110 8.74 1.91 -4.35
CA THR A 110 8.99 0.64 -5.01
C THR A 110 7.67 0.00 -5.40
N LEU A 111 7.60 -0.51 -6.62
CA LEU A 111 6.44 -1.22 -7.12
C LEU A 111 6.91 -2.53 -7.73
N LEU A 112 6.42 -3.65 -7.20
CA LEU A 112 6.68 -4.98 -7.71
C LEU A 112 5.36 -5.62 -8.11
N VAL A 113 5.37 -6.31 -9.23
CA VAL A 113 4.21 -7.01 -9.78
C VAL A 113 4.55 -8.48 -9.99
N ALA A 114 3.58 -9.35 -9.73
CA ALA A 114 3.69 -10.78 -9.93
C ALA A 114 2.38 -11.33 -10.48
N ALA A 115 2.44 -12.42 -11.20
CA ALA A 115 1.25 -13.15 -11.63
C ALA A 115 1.57 -14.62 -11.86
N GLY A 116 0.56 -15.46 -11.73
CA GLY A 116 0.70 -16.88 -11.95
C GLY A 116 -0.64 -17.59 -12.07
N THR A 117 -0.56 -18.89 -12.36
CA THR A 117 -1.71 -19.81 -12.41
C THR A 117 -1.58 -20.87 -11.34
N GLY A 118 -2.69 -21.50 -10.95
CA GLY A 118 -2.71 -22.56 -9.95
C GLY A 118 -2.69 -22.02 -8.52
N SER A 119 -1.76 -22.50 -7.69
CA SER A 119 -1.69 -22.09 -6.27
C SER A 119 -1.48 -20.60 -6.13
N ALA A 120 -2.48 -19.92 -5.61
CA ALA A 120 -2.41 -18.49 -5.34
C ALA A 120 -1.56 -18.21 -4.08
N PRO A 121 -0.97 -17.01 -3.96
CA PRO A 121 -0.32 -16.60 -2.71
C PRO A 121 -1.25 -16.69 -1.51
N ALA A 122 -0.69 -16.77 -0.31
CA ALA A 122 -1.45 -16.77 0.94
C ALA A 122 -2.50 -15.65 0.95
N ASN A 123 -3.71 -15.94 1.43
CA ASN A 123 -4.90 -15.07 1.50
C ASN A 123 -5.82 -15.04 0.26
N VAL A 124 -5.52 -15.80 -0.78
CA VAL A 124 -6.52 -16.06 -1.84
C VAL A 124 -7.24 -17.36 -1.51
N PRO A 125 -8.58 -17.39 -1.49
CA PRO A 125 -9.31 -18.64 -1.26
C PRO A 125 -8.88 -19.73 -2.23
N ALA A 126 -8.62 -20.92 -1.73
CA ALA A 126 -8.36 -22.08 -2.57
C ALA A 126 -9.64 -22.41 -3.35
N VAL A 127 -9.61 -22.27 -4.66
CA VAL A 127 -10.73 -22.59 -5.56
C VAL A 127 -10.30 -23.78 -6.41
N SER A 128 -11.18 -24.73 -6.58
CA SER A 128 -10.88 -26.01 -7.21
C SER A 128 -10.58 -25.93 -8.71
N ASP A 129 -11.02 -24.90 -9.39
CA ASP A 129 -10.93 -24.78 -10.85
C ASP A 129 -10.03 -23.61 -11.25
N GLY A 130 -8.91 -23.91 -11.88
CA GLY A 130 -7.93 -23.02 -12.51
C GLY A 130 -8.01 -21.53 -12.14
N ILE A 131 -7.06 -21.06 -11.38
CA ILE A 131 -6.98 -19.67 -10.95
C ILE A 131 -5.83 -19.00 -11.70
N TYR A 132 -6.09 -17.82 -12.26
CA TYR A 132 -5.04 -16.85 -12.57
C TYR A 132 -5.07 -15.77 -11.51
N TRP A 133 -3.93 -15.45 -10.95
CA TRP A 133 -3.80 -14.41 -9.94
C TRP A 133 -2.76 -13.38 -10.33
N THR A 134 -3.00 -12.16 -9.92
CA THR A 134 -2.07 -11.02 -10.04
C THR A 134 -1.84 -10.43 -8.67
N GLN A 135 -0.62 -10.08 -8.37
CA GLN A 135 -0.24 -9.48 -7.11
C GLN A 135 0.59 -8.22 -7.34
N VAL A 136 0.26 -7.17 -6.62
CA VAL A 136 1.00 -5.91 -6.60
C VAL A 136 1.49 -5.66 -5.19
N THR A 137 2.79 -5.41 -5.08
CA THR A 137 3.43 -4.99 -3.82
C THR A 137 3.95 -3.58 -4.00
N ALA A 138 3.48 -2.67 -3.17
CA ALA A 138 3.90 -1.28 -3.18
C ALA A 138 4.60 -0.94 -1.87
N GLY A 139 5.75 -0.29 -1.95
CA GLY A 139 6.54 0.14 -0.82
C GLY A 139 6.92 1.62 -0.94
N GLN A 140 6.92 2.34 0.17
CA GLN A 140 7.35 3.73 0.22
C GLN A 140 8.11 4.01 1.51
N SER A 141 9.23 4.73 1.38
CA SER A 141 9.97 5.31 2.50
C SER A 141 9.64 6.80 2.60
N SER A 142 9.12 7.23 3.73
CA SER A 142 8.79 8.64 3.99
C SER A 142 9.62 9.20 5.12
N PRO A 143 10.21 10.41 4.96
CA PRO A 143 10.90 11.06 6.07
C PRO A 143 9.89 11.44 7.15
N GLN A 144 10.33 11.29 8.39
CA GLN A 144 9.57 11.67 9.58
C GLN A 144 10.10 13.00 10.12
N SER A 145 9.21 13.93 10.45
CA SER A 145 9.62 15.25 10.93
C SER A 145 9.87 15.27 12.42
N PHE A 146 8.94 14.77 13.21
CA PHE A 146 9.01 14.83 14.67
C PHE A 146 9.64 13.59 15.28
N SER A 147 9.34 12.41 14.76
CA SER A 147 9.98 11.16 15.18
C SER A 147 11.48 11.14 14.85
N GLY A 148 11.91 11.94 13.88
CA GLY A 148 13.32 12.16 13.55
C GLY A 148 14.14 12.71 14.71
N VAL A 149 13.56 13.55 15.57
CA VAL A 149 14.19 14.07 16.79
C VAL A 149 14.46 12.94 17.81
N LEU A 150 13.65 11.88 17.78
CA LEU A 150 13.79 10.69 18.63
C LEU A 150 14.65 9.60 17.98
N GLY A 151 15.29 9.89 16.83
CA GLY A 151 16.16 8.97 16.11
C GLY A 151 15.47 8.15 15.00
N ASN A 152 14.15 8.25 14.84
CA ASN A 152 13.39 7.55 13.81
C ASN A 152 13.18 8.46 12.59
N THR A 153 14.16 8.50 11.69
CA THR A 153 14.17 9.47 10.58
C THR A 153 13.31 9.05 9.38
N MET A 154 12.98 7.76 9.23
CA MET A 154 12.26 7.22 8.07
C MET A 154 11.15 6.27 8.49
N LEU A 155 9.98 6.45 7.92
CA LEU A 155 8.86 5.52 7.99
C LEU A 155 8.81 4.69 6.71
N ASN A 156 8.87 3.38 6.83
CA ASN A 156 8.70 2.46 5.72
C ASN A 156 7.28 1.89 5.73
N VAL A 157 6.55 2.15 4.66
CA VAL A 157 5.21 1.62 4.41
C VAL A 157 5.32 0.56 3.33
N GLY A 158 4.79 -0.63 3.60
CA GLY A 158 4.69 -1.72 2.63
C GLY A 158 3.27 -2.27 2.61
N VAL A 159 2.71 -2.46 1.42
CA VAL A 159 1.38 -3.02 1.21
C VAL A 159 1.40 -4.03 0.08
N ARG A 160 0.42 -4.93 0.08
CA ARG A 160 0.27 -5.96 -0.92
C ARG A 160 -1.22 -6.16 -1.24
N ALA A 161 -1.54 -6.24 -2.52
CA ALA A 161 -2.87 -6.57 -3.01
C ALA A 161 -2.78 -7.74 -3.98
N THR A 162 -3.77 -8.62 -3.94
CA THR A 162 -3.88 -9.76 -4.85
C THR A 162 -5.29 -9.82 -5.42
N ALA A 163 -5.40 -9.88 -6.73
CA ALA A 163 -6.65 -10.14 -7.44
C ALA A 163 -6.56 -11.50 -8.14
N ALA A 164 -7.66 -12.22 -8.21
CA ALA A 164 -7.73 -13.50 -8.87
C ALA A 164 -8.88 -13.56 -9.86
N VAL A 165 -8.64 -14.18 -10.99
CA VAL A 165 -9.64 -14.58 -11.99
C VAL A 165 -9.90 -16.06 -11.78
N VAL A 166 -11.14 -16.41 -11.51
CA VAL A 166 -11.58 -17.79 -11.33
C VAL A 166 -12.58 -18.16 -12.42
N ASN A 167 -12.42 -19.35 -12.97
CA ASN A 167 -13.42 -19.89 -13.87
C ASN A 167 -14.61 -20.39 -13.02
N SER A 168 -15.62 -19.55 -12.85
CA SER A 168 -16.86 -20.00 -12.22
C SER A 168 -17.72 -20.68 -13.28
N ARG A 169 -17.75 -22.00 -13.30
CA ARG A 169 -18.84 -22.72 -13.96
C ARG A 169 -20.10 -22.47 -13.14
N CYS A 170 -20.80 -21.41 -13.48
CA CYS A 170 -22.12 -21.15 -12.93
C CYS A 170 -23.11 -22.19 -13.46
N ALA A 171 -23.13 -23.37 -12.84
CA ALA A 171 -24.24 -24.28 -12.99
C ALA A 171 -25.41 -23.75 -12.15
N ASN A 172 -26.32 -23.03 -12.78
CA ASN A 172 -27.67 -22.65 -12.33
C ASN A 172 -27.90 -21.67 -11.17
N ARG A 173 -26.95 -21.03 -10.54
CA ARG A 173 -27.23 -19.97 -9.55
C ARG A 173 -26.12 -18.92 -9.48
N CYS A 174 -26.11 -17.98 -10.40
CA CYS A 174 -25.37 -16.74 -10.26
C CYS A 174 -26.35 -15.58 -10.07
N PHE A 175 -26.89 -15.44 -8.86
CA PHE A 175 -27.52 -14.23 -8.39
C PHE A 175 -26.93 -13.91 -7.02
N TYR A 176 -26.07 -12.94 -6.98
CA TYR A 176 -25.73 -12.15 -5.78
C TYR A 176 -25.75 -10.69 -6.17
#